data_55d7b7ed3f1be61158e17330cf3f9b17
#
_entry.id   55d7b7ed3f1be61158e17330cf3f9b17
#
_cell.length_a   1.000
_cell.length_b   1.000
_cell.length_c   1.000
_cell.angle_alpha   90.00
_cell.angle_beta   90.00
_cell.angle_gamma   90.00
#
_symmetry.space_group_name_H-M   'P 1'
#
loop_
_entity.id
_entity.type
_entity.pdbx_description
1 polymer ?
#
loop_
_entity_poly.entity_id
_entity_poly.type
_entity_poly.pdbx_seq_one_letter_code
_entity_poly.pdbx_strand_id
1 'polypeptide(L)'
;MAKEIKYGSEARAALGAGVDKLANTVRVTLGPKGRNVVLDKSYGAPLITNDGVTIAKEIELEDAFENMGAQLVKEVATKTNDVAGDGTTTATVLAQAMIQEGMKNLEAGANPIILRRGMKKATDKAVESLKAMSSKVNGKDQIAKVAAISAGDEEVGNMVADAMEKVSNDGVITIEESKTMQTELDLVEGMQFDRGYLSAYMCSDMDKMEAALDDPYILITDKKISNIQEILPLLEQIVQSGAKLLIIAEDRCHKRITFKYPTHLFKILLHFFT
;
A
#
# COMPACT_ATOMS: atom_id res chain seq x y z
N MET A 1 -29.28 -4.05 14.97
CA MET A 1 -29.74 -2.73 14.47
C MET A 1 -30.73 -2.94 13.33
N ALA A 2 -31.86 -2.19 13.31
CA ALA A 2 -32.75 -2.16 12.17
C ALA A 2 -32.03 -1.53 10.97
N LYS A 3 -32.31 -2.05 9.76
CA LYS A 3 -31.76 -1.49 8.52
C LYS A 3 -32.76 -0.55 7.90
N GLU A 4 -32.33 0.64 7.54
CA GLU A 4 -33.09 1.55 6.69
C GLU A 4 -32.87 1.18 5.23
N ILE A 5 -33.93 1.21 4.41
CA ILE A 5 -33.87 0.77 3.01
C ILE A 5 -34.46 1.87 2.13
N LYS A 6 -33.69 2.32 1.12
CA LYS A 6 -34.14 3.25 0.08
C LYS A 6 -34.10 2.59 -1.28
N TYR A 7 -34.99 3.00 -2.18
CA TYR A 7 -35.14 2.41 -3.51
C TYR A 7 -35.15 3.47 -4.62
N GLY A 8 -34.91 3.02 -5.84
CA GLY A 8 -35.14 3.79 -7.06
C GLY A 8 -34.30 5.05 -7.16
N SER A 9 -34.93 6.16 -7.57
CA SER A 9 -34.26 7.44 -7.80
C SER A 9 -33.75 8.09 -6.52
N GLU A 10 -34.45 7.93 -5.40
CA GLU A 10 -34.04 8.49 -4.10
C GLU A 10 -32.70 7.88 -3.62
N ALA A 11 -32.57 6.55 -3.70
CA ALA A 11 -31.35 5.86 -3.34
C ALA A 11 -30.17 6.28 -4.24
N ARG A 12 -30.40 6.40 -5.56
CA ARG A 12 -29.39 6.85 -6.51
C ARG A 12 -28.96 8.29 -6.26
N ALA A 13 -29.92 9.19 -5.97
CA ALA A 13 -29.61 10.59 -5.70
C ALA A 13 -28.75 10.75 -4.44
N ALA A 14 -29.08 10.03 -3.36
CA ALA A 14 -28.30 10.07 -2.13
C ALA A 14 -26.87 9.52 -2.34
N LEU A 15 -26.72 8.37 -3.01
CA LEU A 15 -25.41 7.83 -3.36
C LEU A 15 -24.60 8.81 -4.23
N GLY A 16 -25.24 9.42 -5.25
CA GLY A 16 -24.62 10.40 -6.14
C GLY A 16 -24.14 11.64 -5.39
N ALA A 17 -24.94 12.14 -4.45
CA ALA A 17 -24.58 13.27 -3.60
C ALA A 17 -23.31 12.97 -2.76
N GLY A 18 -23.22 11.76 -2.21
CA GLY A 18 -22.04 11.33 -1.46
C GLY A 18 -20.78 11.23 -2.34
N VAL A 19 -20.91 10.66 -3.55
CA VAL A 19 -19.85 10.64 -4.56
C VAL A 19 -19.36 12.05 -4.86
N ASP A 20 -20.28 12.99 -5.10
CA ASP A 20 -19.96 14.37 -5.45
C ASP A 20 -19.30 15.12 -4.30
N LYS A 21 -19.77 14.95 -3.07
CA LYS A 21 -19.15 15.58 -1.89
C LYS A 21 -17.69 15.18 -1.74
N LEU A 22 -17.39 13.88 -1.78
CA LEU A 22 -16.02 13.39 -1.66
C LEU A 22 -15.18 13.83 -2.85
N ALA A 23 -15.63 13.55 -4.07
CA ALA A 23 -14.84 13.83 -5.27
C ALA A 23 -14.57 15.32 -5.47
N ASN A 24 -15.52 16.22 -5.16
CA ASN A 24 -15.31 17.66 -5.24
C ASN A 24 -14.29 18.16 -4.21
N THR A 25 -14.27 17.56 -3.01
CA THR A 25 -13.25 17.90 -1.99
C THR A 25 -11.84 17.49 -2.47
N VAL A 26 -11.70 16.28 -3.02
CA VAL A 26 -10.41 15.82 -3.57
C VAL A 26 -10.01 16.60 -4.82
N ARG A 27 -10.97 16.94 -5.68
CA ARG A 27 -10.75 17.63 -6.97
C ARG A 27 -10.04 18.98 -6.84
N VAL A 28 -10.19 19.69 -5.72
CA VAL A 28 -9.54 20.99 -5.53
C VAL A 28 -8.01 20.92 -5.52
N THR A 29 -7.45 19.72 -5.31
CA THR A 29 -6.01 19.47 -5.29
C THR A 29 -5.43 19.16 -6.68
N LEU A 30 -6.27 19.05 -7.73
CA LEU A 30 -5.87 18.58 -9.04
C LEU A 30 -5.04 19.63 -9.82
N GLY A 31 -3.90 19.17 -10.34
CA GLY A 31 -3.10 19.89 -11.34
C GLY A 31 -2.31 21.07 -10.78
N PRO A 32 -1.69 21.89 -11.67
CA PRO A 32 -0.74 22.94 -11.26
C PRO A 32 -1.39 24.11 -10.51
N LYS A 33 -2.71 24.23 -10.53
CA LYS A 33 -3.49 25.17 -9.72
C LYS A 33 -4.16 24.51 -8.52
N GLY A 34 -3.77 23.28 -8.21
CA GLY A 34 -4.26 22.53 -7.06
C GLY A 34 -4.01 23.28 -5.75
N ARG A 35 -4.94 23.13 -4.82
CA ARG A 35 -4.89 23.76 -3.50
C ARG A 35 -4.86 22.67 -2.43
N ASN A 36 -4.32 23.03 -1.27
CA ASN A 36 -4.36 22.16 -0.11
C ASN A 36 -5.78 22.15 0.48
N VAL A 37 -6.13 21.02 1.08
CA VAL A 37 -7.31 20.82 1.91
C VAL A 37 -6.87 20.81 3.36
N VAL A 38 -7.64 21.46 4.22
CA VAL A 38 -7.45 21.44 5.67
C VAL A 38 -8.43 20.44 6.26
N LEU A 39 -7.90 19.42 6.90
CA LEU A 39 -8.68 18.37 7.55
C LEU A 39 -8.64 18.57 9.05
N ASP A 40 -9.82 18.61 9.68
CA ASP A 40 -9.92 18.64 11.12
C ASP A 40 -9.52 17.28 11.71
N LYS A 41 -8.79 17.31 12.82
CA LYS A 41 -8.41 16.10 13.55
C LYS A 41 -8.95 16.18 14.98
N SER A 42 -9.50 15.08 15.44
CA SER A 42 -10.01 14.95 16.81
C SER A 42 -8.94 15.22 17.87
N TYR A 43 -7.66 15.03 17.52
CA TYR A 43 -6.50 15.30 18.38
C TYR A 43 -5.37 15.95 17.57
N GLY A 44 -4.77 17.01 18.10
CA GLY A 44 -3.66 17.71 17.49
C GLY A 44 -4.05 18.86 16.57
N ALA A 45 -3.10 19.31 15.75
CA ALA A 45 -3.34 20.38 14.78
C ALA A 45 -4.08 19.84 13.54
N PRO A 46 -4.88 20.69 12.85
CA PRO A 46 -5.47 20.33 11.58
C PRO A 46 -4.41 19.88 10.57
N LEU A 47 -4.71 18.84 9.80
CA LEU A 47 -3.84 18.34 8.75
C LEU A 47 -4.06 19.14 7.46
N ILE A 48 -2.98 19.73 6.94
CA ILE A 48 -2.99 20.41 5.64
C ILE A 48 -2.35 19.47 4.62
N THR A 49 -3.11 19.07 3.61
CA THR A 49 -2.62 18.12 2.61
C THR A 49 -3.24 18.38 1.23
N ASN A 50 -2.54 17.96 0.19
CA ASN A 50 -3.02 17.90 -1.20
C ASN A 50 -3.08 16.46 -1.72
N ASP A 51 -2.76 15.47 -0.88
CA ASP A 51 -2.84 14.06 -1.28
C ASP A 51 -4.29 13.58 -1.31
N GLY A 52 -4.71 13.10 -2.50
CA GLY A 52 -6.08 12.69 -2.75
C GLY A 52 -6.53 11.49 -1.92
N VAL A 53 -5.66 10.51 -1.67
CA VAL A 53 -6.02 9.33 -0.87
C VAL A 53 -6.16 9.69 0.61
N THR A 54 -5.28 10.51 1.15
CA THR A 54 -5.36 11.00 2.53
C THR A 54 -6.65 11.76 2.76
N ILE A 55 -6.99 12.70 1.86
CA ILE A 55 -8.26 13.43 1.93
C ILE A 55 -9.45 12.47 1.86
N ALA A 56 -9.45 11.55 0.91
CA ALA A 56 -10.56 10.61 0.72
C ALA A 56 -10.77 9.71 1.95
N LYS A 57 -9.70 9.31 2.63
CA LYS A 57 -9.77 8.46 3.84
C LYS A 57 -10.39 9.15 5.03
N GLU A 58 -10.19 10.46 5.18
CA GLU A 58 -10.69 11.24 6.32
C GLU A 58 -12.14 11.71 6.14
N ILE A 59 -12.71 11.65 4.91
CA ILE A 59 -14.08 12.12 4.68
C ILE A 59 -15.07 11.08 5.19
N GLU A 60 -15.89 11.52 6.14
CA GLU A 60 -17.08 10.84 6.62
C GLU A 60 -18.27 11.81 6.58
N LEU A 61 -19.42 11.34 6.09
CA LEU A 61 -20.64 12.14 5.94
C LEU A 61 -21.68 11.71 6.97
N GLU A 62 -22.43 12.68 7.48
CA GLU A 62 -23.48 12.45 8.50
C GLU A 62 -24.63 11.59 7.98
N ASP A 63 -25.07 11.82 6.74
CA ASP A 63 -26.08 10.97 6.10
C ASP A 63 -25.50 9.63 5.71
N ALA A 64 -26.08 8.55 6.22
CA ALA A 64 -25.58 7.19 6.01
C ALA A 64 -25.62 6.75 4.53
N PHE A 65 -26.60 7.21 3.75
CA PHE A 65 -26.70 6.85 2.33
C PHE A 65 -25.73 7.65 1.47
N GLU A 66 -25.54 8.93 1.77
CA GLU A 66 -24.50 9.73 1.14
C GLU A 66 -23.11 9.18 1.50
N ASN A 67 -22.90 8.79 2.77
CA ASN A 67 -21.64 8.21 3.20
C ASN A 67 -21.32 6.92 2.48
N MET A 68 -22.32 6.06 2.17
CA MET A 68 -22.09 4.88 1.33
C MET A 68 -21.57 5.26 -0.07
N GLY A 69 -22.13 6.32 -0.68
CA GLY A 69 -21.63 6.85 -1.96
C GLY A 69 -20.18 7.34 -1.87
N ALA A 70 -19.86 8.08 -0.82
CA ALA A 70 -18.50 8.52 -0.54
C ALA A 70 -17.53 7.34 -0.36
N GLN A 71 -17.92 6.31 0.39
CA GLN A 71 -17.09 5.11 0.61
C GLN A 71 -16.76 4.36 -0.69
N LEU A 72 -17.67 4.29 -1.66
CA LEU A 72 -17.39 3.68 -2.95
C LEU A 72 -16.28 4.41 -3.71
N VAL A 73 -16.24 5.73 -3.67
CA VAL A 73 -15.20 6.53 -4.33
C VAL A 73 -13.90 6.53 -3.51
N LYS A 74 -13.99 6.49 -2.19
CA LYS A 74 -12.86 6.30 -1.28
C LYS A 74 -12.10 5.02 -1.63
N GLU A 75 -12.82 3.92 -1.94
CA GLU A 75 -12.21 2.67 -2.36
C GLU A 75 -11.44 2.81 -3.67
N VAL A 76 -11.94 3.62 -4.63
CA VAL A 76 -11.22 3.91 -5.88
C VAL A 76 -9.87 4.59 -5.60
N ALA A 77 -9.86 5.61 -4.75
CA ALA A 77 -8.62 6.30 -4.36
C ALA A 77 -7.64 5.35 -3.68
N THR A 78 -8.12 4.54 -2.73
CA THR A 78 -7.30 3.57 -1.98
C THR A 78 -6.69 2.52 -2.92
N LYS A 79 -7.49 1.88 -3.78
CA LYS A 79 -6.98 0.89 -4.74
C LYS A 79 -5.98 1.47 -5.73
N THR A 80 -6.17 2.72 -6.16
CA THR A 80 -5.22 3.40 -7.03
C THR A 80 -3.88 3.62 -6.32
N ASN A 81 -3.94 4.05 -5.05
CA ASN A 81 -2.74 4.20 -4.22
C ASN A 81 -1.99 2.88 -4.04
N ASP A 82 -2.70 1.80 -3.73
CA ASP A 82 -2.10 0.48 -3.46
C ASP A 82 -1.39 -0.10 -4.70
N VAL A 83 -1.89 0.22 -5.91
CA VAL A 83 -1.36 -0.32 -7.16
C VAL A 83 -0.29 0.58 -7.78
N ALA A 84 -0.47 1.90 -7.72
CA ALA A 84 0.36 2.87 -8.46
C ALA A 84 1.10 3.86 -7.56
N GLY A 85 0.68 4.05 -6.31
CA GLY A 85 1.26 5.02 -5.38
C GLY A 85 0.96 6.49 -5.72
N ASP A 86 0.35 6.75 -6.88
CA ASP A 86 0.05 8.10 -7.37
C ASP A 86 -1.22 8.09 -8.24
N GLY A 87 -1.72 9.28 -8.62
CA GLY A 87 -2.88 9.44 -9.47
C GLY A 87 -4.23 9.28 -8.76
N THR A 88 -4.27 9.28 -7.45
CA THR A 88 -5.48 9.07 -6.63
C THR A 88 -6.54 10.15 -6.87
N THR A 89 -6.13 11.41 -6.97
CA THR A 89 -7.00 12.54 -7.32
C THR A 89 -7.61 12.37 -8.72
N THR A 90 -6.80 12.01 -9.71
CA THR A 90 -7.25 11.78 -11.09
C THR A 90 -8.24 10.64 -11.17
N ALA A 91 -7.97 9.51 -10.50
CA ALA A 91 -8.86 8.35 -10.45
C ALA A 91 -10.21 8.70 -9.80
N THR A 92 -10.19 9.48 -8.72
CA THR A 92 -11.41 9.95 -8.02
C THR A 92 -12.27 10.83 -8.93
N VAL A 93 -11.67 11.78 -9.64
CA VAL A 93 -12.38 12.67 -10.57
C VAL A 93 -12.94 11.91 -11.78
N LEU A 94 -12.20 10.96 -12.32
CA LEU A 94 -12.67 10.09 -13.40
C LEU A 94 -13.83 9.20 -12.94
N ALA A 95 -13.76 8.64 -11.73
CA ALA A 95 -14.87 7.86 -11.16
C ALA A 95 -16.13 8.71 -11.03
N GLN A 96 -16.03 9.93 -10.50
CA GLN A 96 -17.14 10.87 -10.43
C GLN A 96 -17.76 11.11 -11.80
N ALA A 97 -16.95 11.46 -12.80
CA ALA A 97 -17.42 11.75 -14.15
C ALA A 97 -18.15 10.56 -14.79
N MET A 98 -17.57 9.34 -14.64
CA MET A 98 -18.21 8.12 -15.15
C MET A 98 -19.54 7.81 -14.44
N ILE A 99 -19.62 8.03 -13.13
CA ILE A 99 -20.86 7.83 -12.35
C ILE A 99 -21.91 8.84 -12.80
N GLN A 100 -21.57 10.13 -12.89
CA GLN A 100 -22.51 11.18 -13.30
C GLN A 100 -23.07 10.94 -14.70
N GLU A 101 -22.23 10.60 -15.68
CA GLU A 101 -22.70 10.29 -17.03
C GLU A 101 -23.47 8.98 -17.10
N GLY A 102 -23.05 7.98 -16.33
CA GLY A 102 -23.78 6.72 -16.20
C GLY A 102 -25.19 6.92 -15.62
N MET A 103 -25.33 7.74 -14.59
CA MET A 103 -26.61 8.06 -13.95
C MET A 103 -27.54 8.79 -14.90
N LYS A 104 -27.08 9.79 -15.65
CA LYS A 104 -27.88 10.47 -16.69
C LYS A 104 -28.46 9.49 -17.71
N ASN A 105 -27.63 8.54 -18.17
CA ASN A 105 -28.09 7.52 -19.12
C ASN A 105 -29.13 6.57 -18.50
N LEU A 106 -28.97 6.19 -17.23
CA LEU A 106 -29.94 5.37 -16.52
C LEU A 106 -31.28 6.10 -16.34
N GLU A 107 -31.25 7.37 -16.00
CA GLU A 107 -32.46 8.21 -15.88
C GLU A 107 -33.18 8.40 -17.24
N ALA A 108 -32.42 8.43 -18.32
CA ALA A 108 -32.95 8.44 -19.68
C ALA A 108 -33.51 7.06 -20.12
N GLY A 109 -33.49 6.04 -19.28
CA GLY A 109 -34.06 4.73 -19.53
C GLY A 109 -33.10 3.71 -20.17
N ALA A 110 -31.79 3.97 -20.18
CA ALA A 110 -30.81 3.01 -20.67
C ALA A 110 -30.79 1.72 -19.84
N ASN A 111 -30.62 0.58 -20.52
CA ASN A 111 -30.47 -0.70 -19.82
C ASN A 111 -29.12 -0.77 -19.08
N PRO A 112 -29.11 -0.95 -17.75
CA PRO A 112 -27.89 -0.92 -16.94
C PRO A 112 -26.89 -2.04 -17.31
N ILE A 113 -27.37 -3.19 -17.79
CA ILE A 113 -26.50 -4.30 -18.19
C ILE A 113 -25.75 -3.95 -19.48
N ILE A 114 -26.44 -3.32 -20.43
CA ILE A 114 -25.84 -2.88 -21.69
C ILE A 114 -24.85 -1.74 -21.43
N LEU A 115 -25.24 -0.78 -20.59
CA LEU A 115 -24.38 0.34 -20.18
C LEU A 115 -23.08 -0.17 -19.55
N ARG A 116 -23.17 -1.09 -18.60
CA ARG A 116 -22.00 -1.71 -17.95
C ARG A 116 -21.07 -2.39 -18.96
N ARG A 117 -21.62 -3.13 -19.94
CA ARG A 117 -20.82 -3.77 -21.00
C ARG A 117 -20.12 -2.73 -21.88
N GLY A 118 -20.80 -1.63 -22.19
CA GLY A 118 -20.24 -0.52 -22.96
C GLY A 118 -19.10 0.16 -22.23
N MET A 119 -19.29 0.47 -20.96
CA MET A 119 -18.25 1.07 -20.09
C MET A 119 -17.01 0.17 -20.02
N LYS A 120 -17.20 -1.15 -19.83
CA LYS A 120 -16.08 -2.09 -19.81
C LYS A 120 -15.28 -2.07 -21.11
N LYS A 121 -15.97 -2.16 -22.28
CA LYS A 121 -15.29 -2.10 -23.59
C LYS A 121 -14.52 -0.78 -23.79
N ALA A 122 -15.12 0.33 -23.38
CA ALA A 122 -14.48 1.64 -23.48
C ALA A 122 -13.24 1.72 -22.58
N THR A 123 -13.32 1.20 -21.36
CA THR A 123 -12.18 1.15 -20.43
C THR A 123 -11.05 0.27 -20.97
N ASP A 124 -11.39 -0.94 -21.47
CA ASP A 124 -10.38 -1.85 -22.03
C ASP A 124 -9.65 -1.19 -23.21
N LYS A 125 -10.38 -0.45 -24.09
CA LYS A 125 -9.77 0.26 -25.21
C LYS A 125 -8.95 1.47 -24.77
N ALA A 126 -9.40 2.21 -23.77
CA ALA A 126 -8.65 3.33 -23.20
C ALA A 126 -7.33 2.85 -22.59
N VAL A 127 -7.35 1.75 -21.83
CA VAL A 127 -6.15 1.13 -21.23
C VAL A 127 -5.17 0.68 -22.32
N GLU A 128 -5.66 0.02 -23.38
CA GLU A 128 -4.82 -0.37 -24.53
C GLU A 128 -4.14 0.84 -25.16
N SER A 129 -4.89 1.92 -25.41
CA SER A 129 -4.36 3.13 -25.99
C SER A 129 -3.34 3.84 -25.09
N LEU A 130 -3.60 3.90 -23.78
CA LEU A 130 -2.67 4.45 -22.79
C LEU A 130 -1.36 3.65 -22.73
N LYS A 131 -1.45 2.31 -22.75
CA LYS A 131 -0.25 1.45 -22.81
C LYS A 131 0.57 1.68 -24.07
N ALA A 132 -0.08 1.90 -25.23
CA ALA A 132 0.61 2.19 -26.47
C ALA A 132 1.30 3.57 -26.48
N MET A 133 0.75 4.55 -25.75
CA MET A 133 1.33 5.89 -25.63
C MET A 133 2.39 5.98 -24.51
N SER A 134 2.41 5.04 -23.58
CA SER A 134 3.35 5.06 -22.46
C SER A 134 4.77 4.80 -22.92
N SER A 135 5.73 5.49 -22.33
CA SER A 135 7.15 5.24 -22.50
C SER A 135 7.78 4.82 -21.18
N LYS A 136 8.75 3.91 -21.26
CA LYS A 136 9.49 3.49 -20.06
C LYS A 136 10.35 4.63 -19.54
N VAL A 137 10.31 4.81 -18.22
CA VAL A 137 11.22 5.73 -17.53
C VAL A 137 12.60 5.08 -17.48
N ASN A 138 13.59 5.77 -18.04
CA ASN A 138 14.97 5.29 -18.08
C ASN A 138 15.93 6.39 -17.61
N GLY A 139 16.82 6.02 -16.69
CA GLY A 139 17.86 6.91 -16.20
C GLY A 139 17.40 7.84 -15.06
N LYS A 140 18.40 8.32 -14.33
CA LYS A 140 18.27 9.10 -13.11
C LYS A 140 17.43 10.37 -13.28
N ASP A 141 17.68 11.14 -14.37
CA ASP A 141 16.99 12.41 -14.59
C ASP A 141 15.48 12.25 -14.80
N GLN A 142 15.06 11.15 -15.44
CA GLN A 142 13.64 10.88 -15.63
C GLN A 142 12.99 10.40 -14.33
N ILE A 143 13.69 9.59 -13.55
CA ILE A 143 13.24 9.17 -12.23
C ILE A 143 13.08 10.38 -11.31
N ALA A 144 14.07 11.27 -11.28
CA ALA A 144 14.03 12.52 -10.50
C ALA A 144 12.80 13.38 -10.85
N LYS A 145 12.51 13.55 -12.15
CA LYS A 145 11.34 14.32 -12.60
C LYS A 145 10.01 13.68 -12.18
N VAL A 146 9.88 12.38 -12.30
CA VAL A 146 8.66 11.67 -11.86
C VAL A 146 8.48 11.77 -10.34
N ALA A 147 9.55 11.55 -9.58
CA ALA A 147 9.52 11.67 -8.13
C ALA A 147 9.25 13.11 -7.66
N ALA A 148 9.84 14.12 -8.33
CA ALA A 148 9.60 15.52 -8.03
C ALA A 148 8.14 15.95 -8.27
N ILE A 149 7.50 15.44 -9.33
CA ILE A 149 6.07 15.70 -9.60
C ILE A 149 5.21 15.10 -8.50
N SER A 150 5.51 13.87 -8.08
CA SER A 150 4.76 13.18 -7.01
C SER A 150 4.94 13.84 -5.64
N ALA A 151 6.17 14.22 -5.30
CA ALA A 151 6.50 14.86 -4.02
C ALA A 151 6.10 16.36 -4.00
N GLY A 152 5.97 17.00 -5.16
CA GLY A 152 5.82 18.46 -5.26
C GLY A 152 7.09 19.24 -4.93
N ASP A 153 8.25 18.58 -4.87
CA ASP A 153 9.55 19.12 -4.48
C ASP A 153 10.67 18.50 -5.31
N GLU A 154 11.52 19.35 -5.92
CA GLU A 154 12.64 18.90 -6.76
C GLU A 154 13.79 18.29 -5.96
N GLU A 155 14.02 18.76 -4.74
CA GLU A 155 15.09 18.26 -3.87
C GLU A 155 14.78 16.82 -3.43
N VAL A 156 13.53 16.58 -3.00
CA VAL A 156 13.04 15.23 -2.68
C VAL A 156 13.09 14.31 -3.91
N GLY A 157 12.71 14.83 -5.08
CA GLY A 157 12.78 14.07 -6.34
C GLY A 157 14.19 13.62 -6.69
N ASN A 158 15.18 14.48 -6.51
CA ASN A 158 16.59 14.15 -6.72
C ASN A 158 17.09 13.12 -5.71
N MET A 159 16.70 13.25 -4.43
CA MET A 159 17.06 12.31 -3.37
C MET A 159 16.51 10.91 -3.64
N VAL A 160 15.27 10.79 -4.09
CA VAL A 160 14.67 9.52 -4.50
C VAL A 160 15.41 8.91 -5.70
N ALA A 161 15.81 9.74 -6.68
CA ALA A 161 16.58 9.26 -7.83
C ALA A 161 17.99 8.78 -7.42
N ASP A 162 18.64 9.46 -6.46
CA ASP A 162 19.92 9.03 -5.90
C ASP A 162 19.77 7.71 -5.14
N ALA A 163 18.69 7.53 -4.40
CA ALA A 163 18.37 6.28 -3.73
C ALA A 163 18.20 5.14 -4.74
N MET A 164 17.37 5.35 -5.80
CA MET A 164 17.15 4.36 -6.86
C MET A 164 18.43 3.95 -7.58
N GLU A 165 19.34 4.89 -7.82
CA GLU A 165 20.64 4.59 -8.44
C GLU A 165 21.48 3.67 -7.56
N LYS A 166 21.43 3.84 -6.24
CA LYS A 166 22.18 3.04 -5.27
C LYS A 166 21.59 1.64 -5.04
N VAL A 167 20.25 1.53 -4.95
CA VAL A 167 19.58 0.25 -4.62
C VAL A 167 19.19 -0.56 -5.86
N SER A 168 19.38 -0.05 -7.06
CA SER A 168 18.92 -0.63 -8.32
C SER A 168 17.38 -0.71 -8.47
N ASN A 169 16.93 -1.24 -9.63
CA ASN A 169 15.50 -1.31 -9.95
C ASN A 169 14.68 -2.28 -9.07
N ASP A 170 15.34 -3.20 -8.40
CA ASP A 170 14.72 -4.21 -7.54
C ASP A 170 14.78 -3.82 -6.06
N GLY A 171 15.39 -2.67 -5.76
CA GLY A 171 15.51 -2.18 -4.39
C GLY A 171 14.20 -1.58 -3.86
N VAL A 172 14.00 -1.69 -2.56
CA VAL A 172 12.86 -1.09 -1.85
C VAL A 172 13.29 0.26 -1.27
N ILE A 173 12.50 1.29 -1.53
CA ILE A 173 12.68 2.62 -0.92
C ILE A 173 11.51 2.84 0.03
N THR A 174 11.83 3.12 1.29
CA THR A 174 10.86 3.52 2.32
C THR A 174 11.10 4.96 2.73
N ILE A 175 10.05 5.65 3.13
CA ILE A 175 10.10 7.03 3.63
C ILE A 175 9.56 7.01 5.05
N GLU A 176 10.38 7.49 5.97
CA GLU A 176 10.04 7.55 7.40
C GLU A 176 10.25 8.96 7.93
N GLU A 177 9.54 9.34 8.98
CA GLU A 177 9.81 10.59 9.70
C GLU A 177 11.18 10.54 10.37
N SER A 178 12.05 11.50 10.02
CA SER A 178 13.35 11.62 10.69
C SER A 178 13.17 12.02 12.16
N LYS A 179 13.97 11.43 13.02
CA LYS A 179 14.09 11.85 14.43
C LYS A 179 14.95 13.10 14.59
N THR A 180 15.67 13.49 13.53
CA THR A 180 16.51 14.67 13.45
C THR A 180 15.80 15.79 12.68
N MET A 181 16.36 17.00 12.68
CA MET A 181 15.86 18.13 11.91
C MET A 181 16.30 18.11 10.43
N GLN A 182 17.05 17.11 10.04
CA GLN A 182 17.61 17.00 8.69
C GLN A 182 16.99 15.83 7.95
N THR A 183 16.85 15.99 6.63
CA THR A 183 16.47 14.89 5.73
C THR A 183 17.73 14.13 5.37
N GLU A 184 17.76 12.85 5.64
CA GLU A 184 18.92 11.98 5.44
C GLU A 184 18.53 10.79 4.54
N LEU A 185 19.49 10.29 3.78
CA LEU A 185 19.34 9.11 2.95
C LEU A 185 20.20 8.00 3.55
N ASP A 186 19.54 7.04 4.20
CA ASP A 186 20.18 5.85 4.73
C ASP A 186 20.12 4.70 3.74
N LEU A 187 21.26 4.09 3.47
CA LEU A 187 21.36 2.92 2.61
C LEU A 187 21.59 1.68 3.48
N VAL A 188 20.66 0.73 3.37
CA VAL A 188 20.79 -0.58 4.03
C VAL A 188 21.06 -1.62 2.94
N GLU A 189 22.19 -2.30 3.03
CA GLU A 189 22.48 -3.44 2.16
C GLU A 189 21.74 -4.68 2.67
N GLY A 190 20.99 -5.33 1.81
CA GLY A 190 20.15 -6.47 2.16
C GLY A 190 18.66 -6.13 2.21
N MET A 191 17.94 -6.74 3.13
CA MET A 191 16.50 -6.55 3.31
C MET A 191 16.16 -6.30 4.77
N GLN A 192 15.45 -5.21 5.05
CA GLN A 192 14.96 -4.86 6.37
C GLN A 192 13.47 -5.17 6.48
N PHE A 193 13.05 -5.75 7.60
CA PHE A 193 11.68 -6.13 7.88
C PHE A 193 11.16 -5.42 9.12
N ASP A 194 9.89 -5.03 9.12
CA ASP A 194 9.22 -4.40 10.26
C ASP A 194 8.94 -5.37 11.41
N ARG A 195 8.98 -6.68 11.12
CA ARG A 195 8.75 -7.73 12.11
C ARG A 195 10.01 -8.54 12.35
N GLY A 196 10.35 -8.71 13.59
CA GLY A 196 11.51 -9.47 14.04
C GLY A 196 11.20 -10.96 14.24
N TYR A 197 12.00 -11.60 15.10
CA TYR A 197 11.88 -13.02 15.42
C TYR A 197 10.61 -13.36 16.23
N LEU A 198 10.16 -14.60 16.10
CA LEU A 198 8.95 -15.09 16.77
C LEU A 198 9.03 -15.07 18.31
N SER A 199 10.22 -15.09 18.87
CA SER A 199 10.42 -15.12 20.32
C SER A 199 11.72 -14.41 20.70
N ALA A 200 11.66 -13.61 21.77
CA ALA A 200 12.83 -12.95 22.33
C ALA A 200 13.95 -13.94 22.74
N TYR A 201 13.59 -15.18 23.06
CA TYR A 201 14.57 -16.26 23.35
C TYR A 201 15.41 -16.69 22.15
N MET A 202 15.09 -16.23 20.94
CA MET A 202 15.88 -16.49 19.74
C MET A 202 17.02 -15.50 19.54
N CYS A 203 17.12 -14.46 20.38
CA CYS A 203 18.24 -13.54 20.37
C CYS A 203 19.55 -14.22 20.79
N SER A 204 20.66 -13.84 20.17
CA SER A 204 22.00 -14.22 20.62
C SER A 204 22.50 -13.33 21.74
N ASP A 205 22.12 -12.05 21.68
CA ASP A 205 22.41 -11.04 22.66
C ASP A 205 21.08 -10.55 23.25
N MET A 206 20.82 -10.92 24.50
CA MET A 206 19.56 -10.57 25.19
C MET A 206 19.54 -9.09 25.62
N ASP A 207 20.70 -8.47 25.84
CA ASP A 207 20.78 -7.09 26.30
C ASP A 207 20.49 -6.13 25.14
N LYS A 208 20.95 -6.47 23.95
CA LYS A 208 20.69 -5.71 22.72
C LYS A 208 19.46 -6.17 21.97
N MET A 209 18.86 -7.29 22.37
CA MET A 209 17.76 -7.94 21.64
C MET A 209 18.13 -8.22 20.17
N GLU A 210 19.35 -8.65 19.93
CA GLU A 210 19.88 -8.95 18.61
C GLU A 210 20.19 -10.43 18.44
N ALA A 211 20.03 -10.92 17.21
CA ALA A 211 20.49 -12.23 16.79
C ALA A 211 21.38 -12.08 15.55
N ALA A 212 22.67 -11.91 15.78
CA ALA A 212 23.67 -11.84 14.72
C ALA A 212 24.08 -13.24 14.25
N LEU A 213 23.93 -13.49 12.95
CA LEU A 213 24.32 -14.73 12.29
C LEU A 213 25.32 -14.40 11.19
N ASP A 214 26.57 -14.85 11.35
CA ASP A 214 27.58 -14.71 10.33
C ASP A 214 27.48 -15.89 9.36
N ASP A 215 27.34 -15.61 8.08
CA ASP A 215 27.30 -16.58 6.98
C ASP A 215 26.29 -17.73 7.18
N PRO A 216 24.99 -17.44 7.44
CA PRO A 216 23.99 -18.46 7.66
C PRO A 216 23.46 -19.07 6.36
N TYR A 217 23.08 -20.35 6.40
CA TYR A 217 22.17 -20.87 5.39
C TYR A 217 20.79 -20.26 5.58
N ILE A 218 20.10 -19.93 4.49
CA ILE A 218 18.78 -19.30 4.52
C ILE A 218 17.76 -20.24 3.90
N LEU A 219 16.77 -20.67 4.70
CA LEU A 219 15.61 -21.42 4.24
C LEU A 219 14.44 -20.45 4.08
N ILE A 220 13.96 -20.28 2.85
CA ILE A 220 12.79 -19.45 2.55
C ILE A 220 11.65 -20.36 2.10
N THR A 221 10.48 -20.22 2.70
CA THR A 221 9.29 -21.01 2.34
C THR A 221 8.01 -20.21 2.58
N ASP A 222 7.07 -20.37 1.66
CA ASP A 222 5.67 -19.90 1.77
C ASP A 222 4.80 -20.82 2.62
N LYS A 223 5.35 -21.96 3.05
CA LYS A 223 4.65 -22.93 3.88
C LYS A 223 4.82 -22.62 5.34
N LYS A 224 3.77 -22.87 6.08
CA LYS A 224 3.80 -22.87 7.54
C LYS A 224 4.57 -24.06 8.06
N ILE A 225 5.59 -23.80 8.86
CA ILE A 225 6.34 -24.86 9.54
C ILE A 225 5.70 -25.08 10.93
N SER A 226 4.77 -26.01 11.00
CA SER A 226 4.07 -26.36 12.26
C SER A 226 4.66 -27.59 12.94
N ASN A 227 5.40 -28.42 12.21
CA ASN A 227 5.99 -29.66 12.70
C ASN A 227 7.46 -29.73 12.32
N ILE A 228 8.30 -29.94 13.34
CA ILE A 228 9.76 -30.03 13.16
C ILE A 228 10.17 -31.22 12.28
N GLN A 229 9.35 -32.27 12.22
CA GLN A 229 9.61 -33.45 11.41
C GLN A 229 9.73 -33.13 9.91
N GLU A 230 9.05 -32.09 9.43
CA GLU A 230 9.07 -31.69 8.02
C GLU A 230 10.45 -31.16 7.58
N ILE A 231 11.18 -30.53 8.50
CA ILE A 231 12.50 -29.95 8.24
C ILE A 231 13.64 -30.70 8.93
N LEU A 232 13.31 -31.82 9.63
CA LEU A 232 14.30 -32.59 10.40
C LEU A 232 15.52 -33.04 9.56
N PRO A 233 15.35 -33.56 8.34
CA PRO A 233 16.50 -33.98 7.53
C PRO A 233 17.44 -32.79 7.18
N LEU A 234 16.90 -31.61 6.96
CA LEU A 234 17.68 -30.40 6.72
C LEU A 234 18.41 -29.98 8.01
N LEU A 235 17.71 -30.02 9.14
CA LEU A 235 18.30 -29.66 10.43
C LEU A 235 19.46 -30.58 10.80
N GLU A 236 19.35 -31.88 10.54
CA GLU A 236 20.44 -32.86 10.75
C GLU A 236 21.69 -32.55 9.92
N GLN A 237 21.51 -32.17 8.66
CA GLN A 237 22.63 -31.77 7.79
C GLN A 237 23.31 -30.49 8.29
N ILE A 238 22.52 -29.49 8.69
CA ILE A 238 23.04 -28.22 9.23
C ILE A 238 23.80 -28.46 10.52
N VAL A 239 23.27 -29.30 11.42
CA VAL A 239 23.94 -29.68 12.68
C VAL A 239 25.26 -30.39 12.42
N GLN A 240 25.30 -31.32 11.47
CA GLN A 240 26.52 -32.05 11.11
C GLN A 240 27.59 -31.13 10.51
N SER A 241 27.19 -30.11 9.76
CA SER A 241 28.12 -29.11 9.18
C SER A 241 28.56 -28.05 10.20
N GLY A 242 27.91 -27.95 11.36
CA GLY A 242 28.16 -26.90 12.35
C GLY A 242 27.76 -25.49 11.89
N ALA A 243 26.99 -25.40 10.81
CA ALA A 243 26.57 -24.13 10.21
C ALA A 243 25.38 -23.51 10.94
N LYS A 244 25.18 -22.20 10.70
CA LYS A 244 24.05 -21.45 11.23
C LYS A 244 22.91 -21.49 10.20
N LEU A 245 21.65 -21.47 10.66
CA LEU A 245 20.46 -21.51 9.80
C LEU A 245 19.50 -20.39 10.17
N LEU A 246 19.11 -19.60 9.16
CA LEU A 246 18.02 -18.63 9.20
C LEU A 246 16.82 -19.22 8.47
N ILE A 247 15.66 -19.22 9.11
CA ILE A 247 14.40 -19.71 8.50
C ILE A 247 13.46 -18.52 8.34
N ILE A 248 12.97 -18.32 7.12
CA ILE A 248 11.96 -17.34 6.75
C ILE A 248 10.73 -18.12 6.28
N ALA A 249 9.63 -18.08 7.07
CA ALA A 249 8.44 -18.87 6.81
C ALA A 249 7.16 -18.13 7.20
N GLU A 250 5.99 -18.54 6.66
CA GLU A 250 4.69 -18.02 7.06
C GLU A 250 4.30 -18.51 8.45
N ASP A 251 3.93 -17.59 9.37
CA ASP A 251 3.42 -17.94 10.68
C ASP A 251 1.94 -17.63 10.85
N ARG A 252 1.15 -18.67 11.14
CA ARG A 252 -0.22 -18.55 11.67
C ARG A 252 -0.41 -19.35 12.95
N CYS A 253 0.65 -19.68 13.67
CA CYS A 253 0.53 -20.58 14.82
C CYS A 253 0.73 -19.90 16.18
N HIS A 254 -0.33 -19.93 17.01
CA HIS A 254 -0.32 -19.61 18.44
C HIS A 254 0.31 -20.71 19.31
N LYS A 255 0.90 -21.76 18.73
CA LYS A 255 1.51 -22.85 19.49
C LYS A 255 3.03 -22.69 19.49
N ARG A 256 3.59 -22.52 20.69
CA ARG A 256 5.04 -22.54 20.95
C ARG A 256 5.67 -23.82 20.39
N ILE A 257 6.56 -23.66 19.42
CA ILE A 257 7.44 -24.75 19.01
C ILE A 257 8.51 -24.87 20.09
N THR A 258 8.42 -25.88 20.93
CA THR A 258 9.43 -26.16 21.97
C THR A 258 10.55 -26.96 21.33
N PHE A 259 11.67 -26.32 21.02
CA PHE A 259 12.86 -27.03 20.55
C PHE A 259 13.52 -27.76 21.71
N LYS A 260 13.69 -29.07 21.55
CA LYS A 260 14.36 -29.95 22.51
C LYS A 260 15.88 -30.06 22.31
N TYR A 261 16.43 -29.24 21.39
CA TYR A 261 17.85 -29.20 21.04
C TYR A 261 18.51 -27.89 21.48
N PRO A 262 19.82 -27.87 21.76
CA PRO A 262 20.49 -26.69 22.27
C PRO A 262 20.35 -25.52 21.32
N THR A 263 19.85 -24.44 21.85
CA THR A 263 19.44 -23.19 21.14
C THR A 263 20.59 -22.44 20.47
N HIS A 264 21.84 -22.92 20.61
CA HIS A 264 23.01 -22.28 20.02
C HIS A 264 23.17 -22.55 18.51
N LEU A 265 22.50 -23.57 17.98
CA LEU A 265 22.61 -23.95 16.55
C LEU A 265 21.49 -23.41 15.67
N PHE A 266 20.34 -23.04 16.22
CA PHE A 266 19.18 -22.65 15.45
C PHE A 266 18.71 -21.28 15.90
N LYS A 267 18.94 -20.27 15.10
CA LYS A 267 18.48 -18.93 15.39
C LYS A 267 17.72 -18.37 14.21
N ILE A 268 16.51 -17.93 14.51
CA ILE A 268 15.63 -17.00 13.82
C ILE A 268 14.66 -17.61 12.82
N LEU A 269 13.39 -17.52 13.18
CA LEU A 269 12.26 -17.57 12.29
C LEU A 269 11.77 -16.13 12.07
N LEU A 270 11.89 -15.62 10.85
CA LEU A 270 11.31 -14.34 10.45
C LEU A 270 9.97 -14.58 9.77
N HIS A 271 9.02 -13.73 10.10
CA HIS A 271 7.64 -13.80 9.62
C HIS A 271 7.50 -12.99 8.34
N PHE A 272 6.93 -13.60 7.29
CA PHE A 272 6.52 -12.90 6.08
C PHE A 272 5.04 -13.11 5.77
N PHE A 273 4.41 -12.06 5.31
CA PHE A 273 3.10 -11.88 4.68
C PHE A 273 1.83 -11.82 5.52
N THR A 274 1.27 -10.70 5.50
CA THR A 274 0.05 -10.38 4.71
C THR A 274 0.25 -9.10 4.00
#